data_b489eed79875d620038d4e6b1888974f
#
_entry.id   b489eed79875d620038d4e6b1888974f
#
_cell.length_a   1.000
_cell.length_b   1.000
_cell.length_c   1.000
_cell.angle_alpha   90.00
_cell.angle_beta   90.00
_cell.angle_gamma   90.00
#
_symmetry.space_group_name_H-M   'P 1'
#
loop_
_entity.id
_entity.type
_entity.pdbx_description
1 polymer ?
#
loop_
_entity_poly.entity_id
_entity_poly.type
_entity_poly.pdbx_seq_one_letter_code
_entity_poly.pdbx_strand_id
1 'polypeptide(L)'
;MRSPLRLLPAALLILSLGCQSHRVANARADPERLSQEEMLREHFTNVYDAVASLRSAWLNVRGTDSFMQPSQVWVYYDETRLGGVDEMRAVIVNSVASVRHYNGVDATMRWGVCHNAGAIQILSHK
;
A
#
# COMPACT_ATOMS: atom_id res chain seq x y z
N MET A 1 -62.09 -27.84 48.48
CA MET A 1 -62.57 -26.91 47.43
C MET A 1 -61.39 -26.24 46.75
N ARG A 2 -61.27 -26.47 45.68
CA ARG A 2 -60.53 -26.30 44.43
C ARG A 2 -59.82 -24.94 44.36
N SER A 3 -58.51 -24.96 44.54
CA SER A 3 -57.62 -23.87 44.11
C SER A 3 -56.99 -24.22 42.76
N PRO A 4 -57.11 -23.39 41.70
CA PRO A 4 -56.37 -23.62 40.51
C PRO A 4 -54.98 -23.02 40.68
N LEU A 5 -54.03 -23.89 40.55
CA LEU A 5 -52.60 -23.62 40.44
C LEU A 5 -52.35 -22.79 39.14
N ARG A 6 -52.00 -21.51 39.30
CA ARG A 6 -51.61 -20.67 38.17
C ARG A 6 -50.12 -20.86 37.94
N LEU A 7 -49.82 -21.61 36.92
CA LEU A 7 -48.50 -21.71 36.32
C LEU A 7 -48.15 -20.36 35.67
N LEU A 8 -47.15 -19.69 36.21
CA LEU A 8 -46.49 -18.56 35.58
C LEU A 8 -45.47 -19.10 34.57
N PRO A 9 -45.51 -18.69 33.30
CA PRO A 9 -44.43 -19.02 32.37
C PRO A 9 -43.24 -18.15 32.71
N ALA A 10 -42.12 -18.80 33.06
CA ALA A 10 -40.82 -18.17 33.17
C ALA A 10 -40.41 -17.64 31.80
N ALA A 11 -40.43 -16.33 31.65
CA ALA A 11 -39.89 -15.68 30.47
C ALA A 11 -38.37 -15.86 30.47
N LEU A 12 -37.90 -16.77 29.63
CA LEU A 12 -36.49 -17.00 29.38
C LEU A 12 -35.96 -15.83 28.56
N LEU A 13 -35.36 -14.84 29.21
CA LEU A 13 -34.64 -13.75 28.56
C LEU A 13 -33.32 -14.30 28.01
N ILE A 14 -33.34 -14.66 26.73
CA ILE A 14 -32.13 -15.03 26.00
C ILE A 14 -31.41 -13.71 25.69
N LEU A 15 -30.42 -13.35 26.53
CA LEU A 15 -29.42 -12.35 26.18
C LEU A 15 -28.56 -12.92 25.05
N SER A 16 -28.92 -12.61 23.82
CA SER A 16 -28.03 -12.80 22.70
C SER A 16 -26.89 -11.78 22.83
N LEU A 17 -25.78 -12.20 23.43
CA LEU A 17 -24.51 -11.51 23.25
C LEU A 17 -24.11 -11.66 21.76
N GLY A 18 -24.58 -10.71 20.98
CA GLY A 18 -24.06 -10.52 19.64
C GLY A 18 -22.57 -10.20 19.71
N CYS A 19 -21.72 -11.21 19.49
CA CYS A 19 -20.34 -10.95 19.11
C CYS A 19 -20.38 -10.14 17.82
N GLN A 20 -20.40 -8.82 17.94
CA GLN A 20 -20.00 -7.95 16.85
C GLN A 20 -18.50 -8.20 16.64
N SER A 21 -18.20 -9.17 15.79
CA SER A 21 -16.90 -9.25 15.17
C SER A 21 -16.70 -7.92 14.44
N HIS A 22 -15.99 -7.01 15.06
CA HIS A 22 -15.35 -5.93 14.35
C HIS A 22 -14.44 -6.61 13.34
N ARG A 23 -14.96 -6.86 12.15
CA ARG A 23 -14.15 -7.03 10.98
C ARG A 23 -13.44 -5.68 10.84
N VAL A 24 -12.27 -5.56 11.47
CA VAL A 24 -11.25 -4.68 10.98
C VAL A 24 -11.13 -5.09 9.52
N ALA A 25 -11.69 -4.28 8.64
CA ALA A 25 -11.42 -4.40 7.23
C ALA A 25 -9.90 -4.27 7.16
N ASN A 26 -9.21 -5.40 7.07
CA ASN A 26 -7.92 -5.47 6.44
C ASN A 26 -8.20 -5.00 5.01
N ALA A 27 -8.19 -3.69 4.82
CA ALA A 27 -7.98 -3.12 3.52
C ALA A 27 -6.71 -3.82 3.05
N ARG A 28 -6.86 -4.78 2.13
CA ARG A 28 -5.73 -5.45 1.49
C ARG A 28 -4.83 -4.32 1.07
N ALA A 29 -3.66 -4.24 1.70
CA ALA A 29 -2.66 -3.25 1.33
C ALA A 29 -2.52 -3.34 -0.19
N ASP A 30 -2.76 -2.24 -0.88
CA ASP A 30 -2.64 -2.21 -2.34
C ASP A 30 -1.20 -2.58 -2.68
N PRO A 31 -0.95 -3.71 -3.40
CA PRO A 31 0.40 -4.17 -3.68
C PRO A 31 1.20 -3.17 -4.50
N GLU A 32 0.52 -2.28 -5.23
CA GLU A 32 1.14 -1.25 -6.07
C GLU A 32 1.25 0.11 -5.36
N ARG A 33 0.84 0.19 -4.09
CA ARG A 33 0.90 1.42 -3.30
C ARG A 33 1.49 1.17 -1.91
N LEU A 34 2.28 2.14 -1.45
CA LEU A 34 2.85 2.18 -0.11
C LEU A 34 2.47 3.53 0.51
N SER A 35 1.70 3.51 1.59
CA SER A 35 1.26 4.73 2.27
C SER A 35 2.34 5.25 3.24
N GLN A 36 2.30 6.55 3.55
CA GLN A 36 3.16 7.13 4.56
C GLN A 36 2.99 6.45 5.92
N GLU A 37 1.74 6.16 6.30
CA GLU A 37 1.44 5.51 7.58
C GLU A 37 2.12 4.13 7.68
N GLU A 38 2.12 3.36 6.59
CA GLU A 38 2.77 2.04 6.54
C GLU A 38 4.30 2.17 6.71
N MET A 39 4.91 3.17 6.06
CA MET A 39 6.35 3.44 6.18
C MET A 39 6.73 3.94 7.59
N LEU A 40 5.92 4.80 8.20
CA LEU A 40 6.18 5.33 9.53
C LEU A 40 5.97 4.29 10.63
N ARG A 41 5.04 3.37 10.46
CA ARG A 41 4.79 2.27 11.40
C ARG A 41 6.03 1.40 11.59
N GLU A 42 6.77 1.17 10.52
CA GLU A 42 8.02 0.41 10.52
C GLU A 42 9.27 1.28 10.77
N HIS A 43 9.09 2.57 11.13
CA HIS A 43 10.14 3.52 11.49
C HIS A 43 11.17 3.83 10.40
N PHE A 44 10.80 3.76 9.12
CA PHE A 44 11.70 4.15 8.04
C PHE A 44 11.92 5.66 7.99
N THR A 45 13.15 6.06 7.72
CA THR A 45 13.54 7.46 7.60
C THR A 45 13.46 7.94 6.15
N ASN A 46 13.88 7.11 5.20
CA ASN A 46 13.89 7.43 3.78
C ASN A 46 13.04 6.44 2.98
N VAL A 47 12.63 6.87 1.79
CA VAL A 47 11.73 6.10 0.93
C VAL A 47 12.40 4.84 0.37
N TYR A 48 13.71 4.90 0.10
CA TYR A 48 14.42 3.73 -0.45
C TYR A 48 14.36 2.54 0.50
N ASP A 49 14.70 2.75 1.78
CA ASP A 49 14.72 1.68 2.78
C ASP A 49 13.32 1.10 3.01
N ALA A 50 12.30 1.96 2.98
CA ALA A 50 10.91 1.53 3.09
C ALA A 50 10.50 0.63 1.90
N VAL A 51 10.80 1.04 0.67
CA VAL A 51 10.49 0.26 -0.53
C VAL A 51 11.31 -1.03 -0.57
N ALA A 52 12.60 -0.97 -0.25
CA ALA A 52 13.48 -2.14 -0.22
C ALA A 52 13.01 -3.21 0.78
N SER A 53 12.46 -2.77 1.91
CA SER A 53 11.97 -3.65 2.97
C SER A 53 10.57 -4.20 2.71
N LEU A 54 9.64 -3.31 2.33
CA LEU A 54 8.22 -3.62 2.24
C LEU A 54 7.77 -4.04 0.83
N ARG A 55 8.48 -3.59 -0.19
CA ARG A 55 8.13 -3.79 -1.61
C ARG A 55 9.38 -4.03 -2.48
N SER A 56 10.29 -4.88 -2.04
CA SER A 56 11.57 -5.16 -2.72
C SER A 56 11.43 -5.49 -4.21
N ALA A 57 10.33 -6.11 -4.60
CA ALA A 57 10.03 -6.44 -5.99
C ALA A 57 9.94 -5.21 -6.92
N TRP A 58 9.65 -4.03 -6.38
CA TRP A 58 9.58 -2.79 -7.16
C TRP A 58 10.96 -2.30 -7.63
N LEU A 59 12.01 -2.69 -6.93
CA LEU A 59 13.39 -2.32 -7.25
C LEU A 59 13.99 -3.19 -8.35
N ASN A 60 13.36 -4.32 -8.66
CA ASN A 60 13.86 -5.25 -9.65
C ASN A 60 13.49 -4.79 -11.05
N VAL A 61 14.52 -4.68 -11.91
CA VAL A 61 14.32 -4.40 -13.32
C VAL A 61 13.60 -5.58 -13.98
N ARG A 62 12.45 -5.32 -14.56
CA ARG A 62 11.67 -6.27 -15.35
C ARG A 62 11.46 -5.70 -16.75
N GLY A 63 11.91 -6.44 -17.75
CA GLY A 63 11.86 -6.00 -19.13
C GLY A 63 13.14 -5.32 -19.60
N THR A 64 13.25 -5.12 -20.88
CA THR A 64 14.38 -4.46 -21.54
C THR A 64 13.88 -3.30 -22.40
N ASP A 65 14.47 -2.13 -22.22
CA ASP A 65 14.16 -0.95 -23.03
C ASP A 65 14.91 -0.98 -24.37
N SER A 66 16.17 -1.40 -24.33
CA SER A 66 17.04 -1.44 -25.51
C SER A 66 18.21 -2.39 -25.27
N PHE A 67 18.72 -2.96 -26.34
CA PHE A 67 19.99 -3.71 -26.32
C PHE A 67 21.21 -2.82 -26.11
N MET A 68 21.07 -1.51 -26.31
CA MET A 68 22.16 -0.54 -26.26
C MET A 68 22.27 0.20 -24.93
N GLN A 69 21.20 0.16 -24.11
CA GLN A 69 21.17 0.85 -22.81
C GLN A 69 20.62 -0.09 -21.73
N PRO A 70 21.23 -0.11 -20.54
CA PRO A 70 20.69 -0.88 -19.43
C PRO A 70 19.34 -0.32 -19.03
N SER A 71 18.35 -1.20 -18.94
CA SER A 71 17.03 -0.85 -18.42
C SER A 71 17.12 -0.53 -16.94
N GLN A 72 16.40 0.49 -16.51
CA GLN A 72 16.32 0.86 -15.11
C GLN A 72 14.89 1.26 -14.73
N VAL A 73 14.54 1.08 -13.47
CA VAL A 73 13.30 1.61 -12.89
C VAL A 73 13.49 3.10 -12.66
N TRP A 74 12.63 3.92 -13.26
CA TRP A 74 12.67 5.37 -13.11
C TRP A 74 11.89 5.80 -11.87
N VAL A 75 12.40 6.81 -11.18
CA VAL A 75 11.77 7.40 -10.00
C VAL A 75 11.31 8.82 -10.30
N TYR A 76 10.06 9.10 -9.94
CA TYR A 76 9.41 10.41 -10.06
C TYR A 76 9.02 10.93 -8.68
N TYR A 77 9.21 12.22 -8.48
CA TYR A 77 8.65 12.95 -7.34
C TYR A 77 7.54 13.85 -7.89
N ASP A 78 6.30 13.54 -7.55
CA ASP A 78 5.10 14.05 -8.23
C ASP A 78 5.20 13.80 -9.74
N GLU A 79 5.40 14.84 -10.55
CA GLU A 79 5.57 14.72 -12.00
C GLU A 79 7.03 14.94 -12.47
N THR A 80 7.96 15.18 -11.55
CA THR A 80 9.37 15.45 -11.86
C THR A 80 10.19 14.17 -11.75
N ARG A 81 10.91 13.83 -12.82
CA ARG A 81 11.82 12.69 -12.82
C ARG A 81 13.05 12.99 -11.95
N LEU A 82 13.29 12.18 -10.94
CA LEU A 82 14.48 12.26 -10.10
C LEU A 82 15.67 11.51 -10.71
N GLY A 83 15.45 10.30 -11.18
CA GLY A 83 16.51 9.43 -11.68
C GLY A 83 16.20 7.96 -11.45
N GLY A 84 17.21 7.18 -11.06
CA GLY A 84 17.07 5.77 -10.70
C GLY A 84 16.59 5.56 -9.26
N VAL A 85 16.50 4.31 -8.86
CA VAL A 85 15.96 3.92 -7.53
C VAL A 85 16.77 4.47 -6.36
N ASP A 86 18.07 4.68 -6.53
CA ASP A 86 18.94 5.20 -5.47
C ASP A 86 18.61 6.63 -5.05
N GLU A 87 17.98 7.42 -5.95
CA GLU A 87 17.54 8.78 -5.65
C GLU A 87 16.48 8.83 -4.53
N MET A 88 15.78 7.74 -4.29
CA MET A 88 14.83 7.64 -3.18
C MET A 88 15.49 7.71 -1.79
N ARG A 89 16.82 7.52 -1.69
CA ARG A 89 17.56 7.65 -0.43
C ARG A 89 17.57 9.08 0.10
N ALA A 90 17.49 10.05 -0.80
CA ALA A 90 17.43 11.47 -0.45
C ALA A 90 16.02 11.93 -0.05
N VAL A 91 14.99 11.10 -0.27
CA VAL A 91 13.60 11.47 0.01
C VAL A 91 13.19 10.98 1.39
N ILE A 92 12.84 11.92 2.26
CA ILE A 92 12.43 11.66 3.65
C ILE A 92 10.97 11.22 3.67
N VAL A 93 10.65 10.14 4.39
CA VAL A 93 9.29 9.60 4.52
C VAL A 93 8.27 10.65 5.00
N ASN A 94 8.67 11.56 5.88
CA ASN A 94 7.77 12.59 6.42
C ASN A 94 7.26 13.59 5.36
N SER A 95 7.97 13.74 4.23
CA SER A 95 7.56 14.64 3.14
C SER A 95 6.65 13.96 2.12
N VAL A 96 6.39 12.67 2.27
CA VAL A 96 5.74 11.83 1.28
C VAL A 96 4.36 11.38 1.76
N ALA A 97 3.32 11.58 0.95
CA ALA A 97 1.98 11.07 1.22
C ALA A 97 1.85 9.58 0.88
N SER A 98 2.40 9.18 -0.25
CA SER A 98 2.44 7.77 -0.67
C SER A 98 3.45 7.55 -1.79
N VAL A 99 3.82 6.29 -1.97
CA VAL A 99 4.65 5.83 -3.09
C VAL A 99 3.83 4.85 -3.92
N ARG A 100 3.89 4.95 -5.23
CA ARG A 100 3.16 4.09 -6.14
C ARG A 100 4.10 3.49 -7.18
N HIS A 101 3.93 2.20 -7.40
CA HIS A 101 4.63 1.46 -8.45
C HIS A 101 3.77 1.37 -9.71
N TYR A 102 4.41 1.53 -10.85
CA TYR A 102 3.84 1.31 -12.17
C TYR A 102 4.65 0.25 -12.89
N ASN A 103 3.97 -0.76 -13.40
CA ASN A 103 4.60 -1.75 -14.27
C ASN A 103 5.06 -1.10 -15.58
N GLY A 104 5.84 -1.83 -16.39
CA GLY A 104 6.40 -1.27 -17.63
C GLY A 104 5.37 -0.76 -18.63
N VAL A 105 4.21 -1.41 -18.74
CA VAL A 105 3.13 -1.00 -19.64
C VAL A 105 2.51 0.32 -19.17
N ASP A 106 2.12 0.40 -17.91
CA ASP A 106 1.50 1.61 -17.33
C ASP A 106 2.47 2.78 -17.29
N ALA A 107 3.75 2.51 -16.96
CA ALA A 107 4.80 3.52 -16.96
C ALA A 107 5.06 4.08 -18.38
N THR A 108 5.09 3.22 -19.39
CA THR A 108 5.25 3.63 -20.79
C THR A 108 4.06 4.44 -21.29
N MET A 109 2.84 4.06 -20.89
CA MET A 109 1.64 4.83 -21.24
C MET A 109 1.62 6.21 -20.59
N ARG A 110 2.18 6.36 -19.39
CA ARG A 110 2.17 7.62 -18.65
C ARG A 110 3.32 8.55 -19.00
N TRP A 111 4.53 8.02 -19.14
CA TRP A 111 5.75 8.82 -19.35
C TRP A 111 6.47 8.54 -20.68
N GLY A 112 5.93 7.67 -21.51
CA GLY A 112 6.47 7.37 -22.82
C GLY A 112 7.49 6.23 -22.85
N VAL A 113 8.17 6.08 -23.97
CA VAL A 113 9.18 5.05 -24.21
C VAL A 113 10.33 5.10 -23.19
N CYS A 114 11.07 4.01 -23.06
CA CYS A 114 12.15 3.83 -22.08
C CYS A 114 11.68 3.65 -20.62
N HIS A 115 10.43 3.18 -20.42
CA HIS A 115 9.89 2.86 -19.11
C HIS A 115 9.48 1.38 -18.98
N ASN A 116 9.94 0.50 -19.88
CA ASN A 116 9.55 -0.92 -19.88
C ASN A 116 9.95 -1.66 -18.58
N ALA A 117 10.97 -1.17 -17.87
CA ALA A 117 11.36 -1.71 -16.57
C ALA A 117 10.43 -1.28 -15.41
N GLY A 118 9.49 -0.38 -15.70
CA GLY A 118 8.59 0.19 -14.71
C GLY A 118 9.04 1.53 -14.16
N ALA A 119 8.21 2.12 -13.31
CA ALA A 119 8.50 3.37 -12.63
C ALA A 119 7.93 3.39 -11.21
N ILE A 120 8.55 4.17 -10.35
CA ILE A 120 8.07 4.45 -8.98
C ILE A 120 7.77 5.94 -8.89
N GLN A 121 6.54 6.27 -8.52
CA GLN A 121 6.13 7.65 -8.29
C GLN A 121 5.96 7.91 -6.80
N ILE A 122 6.66 8.91 -6.31
CA ILE A 122 6.55 9.44 -4.96
C ILE A 122 5.59 10.62 -5.01
N LEU A 123 4.54 10.58 -4.22
CA LEU A 123 3.53 11.64 -4.14
C LEU A 123 3.74 12.43 -2.85
N SER A 124 3.91 13.75 -2.99
CA SER A 124 4.03 14.67 -1.85
C SER A 124 2.69 14.93 -1.19
N HIS A 125 2.71 15.50 0.02
CA HIS A 125 1.53 16.10 0.61
C HIS A 125 1.19 17.39 -0.14
N LYS A 126 -0.08 17.52 -0.55
CA LYS A 126 -0.62 18.76 -1.13
C LYS A 126 -1.22 19.63 -0.03
#